data_c9868d3d7dc5a3322ef87e7780aba672
#
_entry.id   c9868d3d7dc5a3322ef87e7780aba672
#
_cell.length_a   1.000
_cell.length_b   1.000
_cell.length_c   1.000
_cell.angle_alpha   90.00
_cell.angle_beta   90.00
_cell.angle_gamma   90.00
#
_symmetry.space_group_name_H-M   'P 1'
#
loop_
_entity.id
_entity.type
_entity.pdbx_description
1 polymer ?
#
loop_
_entity_poly.entity_id
_entity_poly.type
_entity_poly.pdbx_seq_one_letter_code
_entity_poly.pdbx_strand_id
1 'polypeptide(L)'
;MPQYDVGVLMRPTFVLAYVIQDHNRNSIINGGRILMVRHPDRGWEFPGGHIEDDETPEEALMRELQEEIGGKGTLISWNTEYYPNGWVGLVTVHSEDEPFHQKSWTVADKVVSEVRWFEQVPPFTHWDAQEVIDLSHWVDSIELGH
;
A
#
# COMPACT_ATOMS: atom_id res chain seq x y z
N MET A 1 -3.84 34.10 -2.91
CA MET A 1 -3.65 33.44 -3.12
C MET A 1 -3.79 32.77 -3.49
N PRO A 2 -3.78 32.44 -3.74
CA PRO A 2 -4.30 31.61 -4.05
C PRO A 2 -4.04 30.40 -3.80
N GLN A 3 -4.40 30.00 -3.40
CA GLN A 3 -4.35 28.85 -2.94
C GLN A 3 -4.81 27.81 -3.83
N TYR A 4 -5.43 28.08 -4.84
CA TYR A 4 -5.89 27.22 -5.76
C TYR A 4 -4.88 26.43 -6.33
N ASP A 5 -3.84 26.93 -6.37
CA ASP A 5 -2.75 26.19 -6.89
C ASP A 5 -2.24 25.19 -5.92
N VAL A 6 -2.69 25.25 -4.71
CA VAL A 6 -2.31 24.28 -3.71
C VAL A 6 -2.62 22.88 -4.16
N GLY A 7 -3.76 22.66 -4.83
CA GLY A 7 -4.08 21.33 -5.34
C GLY A 7 -3.08 20.81 -6.33
N VAL A 8 -2.59 21.67 -7.20
CA VAL A 8 -1.59 21.28 -8.19
C VAL A 8 -0.25 21.05 -7.52
N LEU A 9 0.11 21.94 -6.58
CA LEU A 9 1.38 21.84 -5.88
C LEU A 9 1.43 20.61 -4.99
N MET A 10 0.27 20.07 -4.60
CA MET A 10 0.22 18.93 -3.73
C MET A 10 0.02 17.62 -4.47
N ARG A 11 0.18 17.63 -5.79
CA ARG A 11 0.14 16.38 -6.55
C ARG A 11 1.29 15.50 -6.10
N PRO A 12 1.02 14.25 -5.72
CA PRO A 12 2.07 13.36 -5.25
C PRO A 12 2.98 12.91 -6.39
N THR A 13 4.20 12.56 -6.06
CA THR A 13 5.13 11.98 -7.03
C THR A 13 5.14 10.47 -6.96
N PHE A 14 4.70 9.89 -5.84
CA PHE A 14 4.61 8.44 -5.68
C PHE A 14 3.37 8.07 -4.88
N VAL A 15 2.97 6.81 -5.02
CA VAL A 15 1.87 6.24 -4.25
C VAL A 15 2.33 4.93 -3.63
N LEU A 16 1.82 4.63 -2.44
CA LEU A 16 2.05 3.38 -1.74
C LEU A 16 0.70 2.82 -1.33
N ALA A 17 0.63 1.50 -1.14
CA ALA A 17 -0.60 0.84 -0.73
C ALA A 17 -0.44 0.18 0.63
N TYR A 18 -1.38 0.45 1.51
CA TYR A 18 -1.58 -0.33 2.73
C TYR A 18 -2.68 -1.32 2.37
N VAL A 19 -2.31 -2.58 2.14
CA VAL A 19 -3.23 -3.58 1.61
C VAL A 19 -3.69 -4.50 2.71
N ILE A 20 -5.02 -4.59 2.89
CA ILE A 20 -5.64 -5.44 3.91
C ILE A 20 -6.64 -6.39 3.24
N GLN A 21 -7.10 -7.36 4.00
CA GLN A 21 -8.08 -8.33 3.51
C GLN A 21 -9.48 -7.75 3.58
N ASP A 22 -10.33 -8.15 2.66
CA ASP A 22 -11.71 -7.68 2.61
C ASP A 22 -12.55 -8.17 3.79
N HIS A 23 -12.25 -9.34 4.34
CA HIS A 23 -13.01 -9.93 5.45
C HIS A 23 -12.41 -9.63 6.82
N ASN A 24 -11.23 -9.04 6.89
CA ASN A 24 -10.61 -8.61 8.14
C ASN A 24 -9.90 -7.31 7.88
N ARG A 25 -10.61 -6.22 8.08
CA ARG A 25 -10.14 -4.88 7.73
C ARG A 25 -9.42 -4.16 8.87
N ASN A 26 -9.07 -4.90 9.91
CA ASN A 26 -8.25 -4.36 10.98
C ASN A 26 -6.83 -4.15 10.49
N SER A 27 -6.15 -3.17 11.06
CA SER A 27 -4.75 -2.95 10.77
C SER A 27 -3.90 -4.07 11.37
N ILE A 28 -2.64 -4.13 10.97
CA ILE A 28 -1.72 -5.15 11.47
C ILE A 28 -1.49 -5.02 12.98
N ILE A 29 -1.60 -3.83 13.54
CA ILE A 29 -1.43 -3.65 14.99
C ILE A 29 -2.71 -3.99 15.75
N ASN A 30 -3.79 -4.29 15.05
CA ASN A 30 -5.09 -4.58 15.67
C ASN A 30 -5.65 -5.91 15.17
N GLY A 31 -4.78 -6.89 14.94
CA GLY A 31 -5.20 -8.24 14.61
C GLY A 31 -5.43 -8.52 13.14
N GLY A 32 -5.13 -7.57 12.25
CA GLY A 32 -5.26 -7.79 10.81
C GLY A 32 -3.97 -8.24 10.18
N ARG A 33 -3.97 -8.30 8.86
CA ARG A 33 -2.80 -8.65 8.05
C ARG A 33 -2.50 -7.54 7.07
N ILE A 34 -1.22 -7.38 6.78
CA ILE A 34 -0.78 -6.42 5.77
C ILE A 34 0.04 -7.14 4.72
N LEU A 35 -0.13 -6.72 3.46
CA LEU A 35 0.61 -7.28 2.35
C LEU A 35 1.82 -6.41 2.06
N MET A 36 3.00 -7.02 1.99
CA MET A 36 4.23 -6.31 1.71
C MET A 36 4.96 -7.00 0.57
N VAL A 37 5.84 -6.25 -0.08
CA VAL A 37 6.69 -6.75 -1.15
C VAL A 37 8.14 -6.67 -0.71
N ARG A 38 8.95 -7.60 -1.20
CA ARG A 38 10.35 -7.65 -0.85
C ARG A 38 11.21 -7.19 -2.02
N HIS A 39 11.96 -6.12 -1.78
CA HIS A 39 12.96 -5.65 -2.73
C HIS A 39 14.29 -6.35 -2.41
N PRO A 40 15.02 -6.87 -3.40
CA PRO A 40 16.25 -7.63 -3.12
C PRO A 40 17.28 -6.85 -2.31
N ASP A 41 17.38 -5.55 -2.54
CA ASP A 41 18.38 -4.72 -1.87
C ASP A 41 17.83 -3.99 -0.65
N ARG A 42 16.56 -3.61 -0.65
CA ARG A 42 15.99 -2.78 0.42
C ARG A 42 15.16 -3.55 1.44
N GLY A 43 14.83 -4.82 1.15
CA GLY A 43 14.01 -5.61 2.06
C GLY A 43 12.52 -5.37 1.87
N TRP A 44 11.74 -5.58 2.92
CA TRP A 44 10.29 -5.46 2.86
C TRP A 44 9.87 -4.00 2.80
N GLU A 45 8.84 -3.72 2.01
CA GLU A 45 8.31 -2.37 1.86
C GLU A 45 6.85 -2.43 1.40
N PHE A 46 6.16 -1.29 1.52
CA PHE A 46 4.82 -1.17 0.97
C PHE A 46 4.88 -1.30 -0.56
N PRO A 47 3.91 -1.99 -1.18
CA PRO A 47 3.83 -1.96 -2.64
C PRO A 47 3.51 -0.55 -3.12
N GLY A 48 4.02 -0.20 -4.28
CA GLY A 48 3.79 1.11 -4.89
C GLY A 48 4.97 1.57 -5.69
N GLY A 49 4.93 2.81 -6.13
CA GLY A 49 6.00 3.39 -6.91
C GLY A 49 5.64 4.75 -7.45
N HIS A 50 6.46 5.23 -8.39
CA HIS A 50 6.31 6.56 -8.96
C HIS A 50 5.08 6.64 -9.86
N ILE A 51 4.45 7.82 -9.87
CA ILE A 51 3.33 8.12 -10.76
C ILE A 51 3.92 8.58 -12.08
N GLU A 52 3.44 8.00 -13.18
CA GLU A 52 3.87 8.41 -14.51
C GLU A 52 3.12 9.67 -14.95
N ASP A 53 3.67 10.38 -15.93
CA ASP A 53 3.21 11.71 -16.26
C ASP A 53 1.73 11.81 -16.62
N ASP A 54 1.19 10.79 -17.26
CA ASP A 54 -0.19 10.80 -17.71
C ASP A 54 -1.13 9.98 -16.84
N GLU A 55 -0.66 9.58 -15.66
CA GLU A 55 -1.49 8.78 -14.73
C GLU A 55 -2.08 9.63 -13.62
N THR A 56 -3.29 9.27 -13.19
CA THR A 56 -3.80 9.75 -11.91
C THR A 56 -3.16 8.93 -10.79
N PRO A 57 -3.19 9.40 -9.55
CA PRO A 57 -2.68 8.61 -8.42
C PRO A 57 -3.34 7.23 -8.33
N GLU A 58 -4.65 7.14 -8.55
CA GLU A 58 -5.33 5.85 -8.47
C GLU A 58 -4.89 4.91 -9.60
N GLU A 59 -4.73 5.43 -10.80
CA GLU A 59 -4.24 4.62 -11.93
C GLU A 59 -2.85 4.08 -11.65
N ALA A 60 -1.97 4.93 -11.09
CA ALA A 60 -0.63 4.51 -10.74
C ALA A 60 -0.65 3.42 -9.68
N LEU A 61 -1.50 3.58 -8.65
CA LEU A 61 -1.59 2.60 -7.58
C LEU A 61 -2.07 1.25 -8.12
N MET A 62 -3.10 1.25 -8.95
CA MET A 62 -3.64 0.01 -9.52
C MET A 62 -2.63 -0.67 -10.44
N ARG A 63 -1.87 0.10 -11.22
CA ARG A 63 -0.82 -0.45 -12.07
C ARG A 63 0.28 -1.10 -11.23
N GLU A 64 0.73 -0.39 -10.18
CA GLU A 64 1.79 -0.93 -9.32
C GLU A 64 1.33 -2.21 -8.61
N LEU A 65 0.09 -2.25 -8.15
CA LEU A 65 -0.44 -3.46 -7.51
C LEU A 65 -0.44 -4.63 -8.48
N GLN A 66 -0.86 -4.40 -9.72
CA GLN A 66 -0.87 -5.48 -10.72
C GLN A 66 0.56 -5.98 -10.99
N GLU A 67 1.51 -5.05 -11.08
CA GLU A 67 2.91 -5.41 -11.36
C GLU A 67 3.59 -6.09 -10.18
N GLU A 68 3.39 -5.57 -8.99
CA GLU A 68 4.17 -6.02 -7.83
C GLU A 68 3.50 -7.13 -7.02
N ILE A 69 2.19 -7.18 -6.98
CA ILE A 69 1.51 -8.24 -6.22
C ILE A 69 0.68 -9.18 -7.09
N GLY A 70 0.48 -8.83 -8.35
CA GLY A 70 -0.17 -9.74 -9.29
C GLY A 70 -1.68 -9.77 -9.21
N GLY A 71 -2.31 -8.71 -8.73
CA GLY A 71 -3.75 -8.70 -8.63
C GLY A 71 -4.33 -7.30 -8.45
N LYS A 72 -5.64 -7.27 -8.34
CA LYS A 72 -6.39 -6.03 -8.23
C LYS A 72 -6.94 -5.85 -6.82
N GLY A 73 -7.10 -4.61 -6.43
CA GLY A 73 -7.72 -4.27 -5.16
C GLY A 73 -8.70 -3.14 -5.33
N THR A 74 -9.38 -2.81 -4.24
CA THR A 74 -10.33 -1.70 -4.19
C THR A 74 -9.75 -0.62 -3.29
N LEU A 75 -9.62 0.58 -3.83
CA LEU A 75 -9.14 1.74 -3.06
C LEU A 75 -10.28 2.22 -2.17
N ILE A 76 -9.99 2.30 -0.87
CA ILE A 76 -10.98 2.72 0.13
C ILE A 76 -10.78 4.19 0.48
N SER A 77 -9.54 4.61 0.70
CA SER A 77 -9.26 5.97 1.17
C SER A 77 -7.80 6.32 0.91
N TRP A 78 -7.52 7.60 0.81
CA TRP A 78 -6.17 8.11 0.68
C TRP A 78 -5.72 8.80 1.96
N ASN A 79 -4.45 8.57 2.36
CA ASN A 79 -3.76 9.42 3.29
C ASN A 79 -2.83 10.29 2.48
N THR A 80 -3.11 11.58 2.44
CA THR A 80 -2.36 12.53 1.60
C THR A 80 -1.39 13.37 2.40
N GLU A 81 -1.27 13.12 3.71
CA GLU A 81 -0.52 13.98 4.61
C GLU A 81 0.68 13.34 5.28
N TYR A 82 0.74 12.02 5.33
CA TYR A 82 1.81 11.35 6.06
C TYR A 82 3.17 11.60 5.44
N TYR A 83 3.27 11.53 4.12
CA TYR A 83 4.51 11.86 3.41
C TYR A 83 4.35 13.19 2.70
N PRO A 84 5.42 13.99 2.62
CA PRO A 84 5.31 15.33 2.02
C PRO A 84 5.02 15.29 0.51
N ASN A 85 5.41 14.25 -0.18
CA ASN A 85 5.23 14.18 -1.63
C ASN A 85 4.71 12.83 -2.11
N GLY A 86 4.11 12.05 -1.22
CA GLY A 86 3.56 10.76 -1.58
C GLY A 86 2.25 10.50 -0.86
N TRP A 87 1.36 9.73 -1.51
CA TRP A 87 0.07 9.36 -0.94
C TRP A 87 0.05 7.87 -0.62
N VAL A 88 -0.64 7.52 0.46
CA VAL A 88 -0.83 6.11 0.83
C VAL A 88 -2.30 5.77 0.65
N GLY A 89 -2.58 4.76 -0.17
CA GLY A 89 -3.94 4.28 -0.36
C GLY A 89 -4.23 3.09 0.53
N LEU A 90 -5.37 3.11 1.21
CA LEU A 90 -5.86 1.92 1.89
C LEU A 90 -6.60 1.09 0.87
N VAL A 91 -6.15 -0.13 0.65
CA VAL A 91 -6.66 -1.01 -0.40
C VAL A 91 -7.13 -2.32 0.23
N THR A 92 -8.29 -2.80 -0.18
CA THR A 92 -8.74 -4.14 0.20
C THR A 92 -8.64 -5.07 -0.99
N VAL A 93 -8.33 -6.33 -0.72
CA VAL A 93 -8.30 -7.38 -1.74
C VAL A 93 -9.17 -8.55 -1.29
N HIS A 94 -9.67 -9.32 -2.26
CA HIS A 94 -10.43 -10.53 -1.96
C HIS A 94 -9.42 -11.62 -1.60
N SER A 95 -9.29 -11.90 -0.31
CA SER A 95 -8.22 -12.75 0.19
C SER A 95 -8.39 -14.22 -0.18
N GLU A 96 -9.55 -14.62 -0.71
CA GLU A 96 -9.73 -15.99 -1.18
C GLU A 96 -9.43 -16.14 -2.66
N ASP A 97 -9.21 -15.05 -3.38
CA ASP A 97 -8.91 -15.09 -4.81
C ASP A 97 -7.41 -15.27 -5.04
N GLU A 98 -7.05 -15.74 -6.25
CA GLU A 98 -5.65 -15.79 -6.67
C GLU A 98 -5.11 -14.39 -6.84
N PRO A 99 -3.89 -14.10 -6.43
CA PRO A 99 -2.97 -14.94 -5.66
C PRO A 99 -3.12 -14.77 -4.14
N PHE A 100 -4.08 -13.99 -3.70
CA PHE A 100 -4.18 -13.49 -2.32
C PHE A 100 -4.50 -14.57 -1.28
N HIS A 101 -4.96 -15.72 -1.72
CA HIS A 101 -5.24 -16.84 -0.80
C HIS A 101 -3.97 -17.50 -0.27
N GLN A 102 -2.83 -17.22 -0.90
CA GLN A 102 -1.55 -17.76 -0.47
C GLN A 102 -0.93 -16.88 0.62
N LYS A 103 -0.11 -17.48 1.46
CA LYS A 103 0.61 -16.71 2.48
C LYS A 103 1.71 -15.87 1.86
N SER A 104 2.37 -16.41 0.85
CA SER A 104 3.39 -15.69 0.08
C SER A 104 3.46 -16.25 -1.33
N TRP A 105 3.94 -15.45 -2.25
CA TRP A 105 4.10 -15.85 -3.65
C TRP A 105 5.12 -14.96 -4.33
N THR A 106 5.48 -15.33 -5.57
CA THR A 106 6.36 -14.53 -6.40
C THR A 106 5.59 -14.01 -7.61
N VAL A 107 6.06 -12.92 -8.17
CA VAL A 107 5.49 -12.32 -9.37
C VAL A 107 6.57 -12.16 -10.42
N ALA A 108 6.17 -11.99 -11.67
CA ALA A 108 7.11 -11.78 -12.77
C ALA A 108 7.55 -10.31 -12.84
N ASP A 109 8.00 -9.77 -11.73
CA ASP A 109 8.47 -8.39 -11.65
C ASP A 109 9.98 -8.40 -11.51
N LYS A 110 10.65 -7.43 -12.14
CA LYS A 110 12.11 -7.40 -12.14
C LYS A 110 12.70 -6.94 -10.81
N VAL A 111 11.90 -6.25 -10.01
CA VAL A 111 12.37 -5.61 -8.79
C VAL A 111 11.91 -6.36 -7.55
N VAL A 112 10.65 -6.80 -7.54
CA VAL A 112 10.07 -7.48 -6.38
C VAL A 112 10.42 -8.96 -6.41
N SER A 113 11.02 -9.45 -5.34
CA SER A 113 11.41 -10.87 -5.26
C SER A 113 10.39 -11.76 -4.57
N GLU A 114 9.53 -11.17 -3.74
CA GLU A 114 8.52 -11.94 -2.99
C GLU A 114 7.41 -11.02 -2.54
N VAL A 115 6.20 -11.56 -2.44
CA VAL A 115 5.03 -10.88 -1.85
C VAL A 115 4.58 -11.75 -0.68
N ARG A 116 4.22 -11.12 0.44
CA ARG A 116 3.83 -11.89 1.63
C ARG A 116 2.83 -11.13 2.49
N TRP A 117 1.86 -11.88 3.04
CA TRP A 117 1.00 -11.40 4.11
C TRP A 117 1.75 -11.48 5.43
N PHE A 118 1.74 -10.38 6.19
CA PHE A 118 2.34 -10.34 7.53
C PHE A 118 1.25 -10.17 8.57
N GLU A 119 1.42 -10.85 9.70
CA GLU A 119 0.55 -10.71 10.87
C GLU A 119 1.22 -9.87 11.96
N GLN A 120 2.51 -9.59 11.78
CA GLN A 120 3.28 -8.73 12.66
C GLN A 120 4.11 -7.79 11.80
N VAL A 121 4.53 -6.67 12.39
CA VAL A 121 5.35 -5.71 11.66
C VAL A 121 6.60 -6.40 11.14
N PRO A 122 6.88 -6.29 9.82
CA PRO A 122 8.02 -6.98 9.22
C PRO A 122 9.37 -6.50 9.78
N PRO A 123 10.42 -7.34 9.67
CA PRO A 123 11.77 -6.90 10.00
C PRO A 123 12.29 -6.03 8.85
N PHE A 124 12.21 -4.72 9.02
CA PHE A 124 12.60 -3.79 7.97
C PHE A 124 14.11 -3.58 7.92
N THR A 125 14.61 -3.33 6.72
CA THR A 125 16.00 -2.95 6.50
C THR A 125 16.12 -1.44 6.25
N HIS A 126 15.31 -0.91 5.35
CA HIS A 126 15.33 0.50 5.01
C HIS A 126 14.11 1.26 5.51
N TRP A 127 12.99 0.57 5.70
CA TRP A 127 11.79 1.20 6.22
C TRP A 127 11.83 1.18 7.74
N ASP A 128 11.09 2.11 8.35
CA ASP A 128 11.00 2.18 9.80
C ASP A 128 9.67 1.57 10.24
N ALA A 129 9.73 0.72 11.24
CA ALA A 129 8.52 0.10 11.81
C ALA A 129 7.51 1.16 12.26
N GLN A 130 7.99 2.34 12.67
CA GLN A 130 7.09 3.41 13.09
C GLN A 130 6.17 3.88 11.98
N GLU A 131 6.61 3.82 10.73
CA GLU A 131 5.76 4.21 9.59
C GLU A 131 4.56 3.27 9.48
N VAL A 132 4.78 1.97 9.67
CA VAL A 132 3.68 1.00 9.65
C VAL A 132 2.74 1.24 10.82
N ILE A 133 3.29 1.52 11.99
CA ILE A 133 2.48 1.77 13.19
C ILE A 133 1.63 3.03 13.00
N ASP A 134 2.23 4.11 12.51
CA ASP A 134 1.51 5.36 12.28
C ASP A 134 0.39 5.18 11.27
N LEU A 135 0.69 4.52 10.16
CA LEU A 135 -0.31 4.27 9.13
C LEU A 135 -1.38 3.29 9.60
N SER A 136 -1.03 2.36 10.49
CA SER A 136 -2.01 1.45 11.08
C SER A 136 -3.01 2.20 11.96
N HIS A 137 -2.56 3.21 12.71
CA HIS A 137 -3.48 4.05 13.46
C HIS A 137 -4.43 4.79 12.54
N TRP A 138 -3.94 5.28 11.40
CA TRP A 138 -4.80 5.91 10.41
C TRP A 138 -5.82 4.92 9.86
N VAL A 139 -5.39 3.70 9.52
CA VAL A 139 -6.29 2.67 9.01
C VAL A 139 -7.41 2.41 10.01
N ASP A 140 -7.05 2.27 11.29
CA ASP A 140 -8.05 1.97 12.33
C ASP A 140 -8.99 3.15 12.61
N SER A 141 -8.62 4.36 12.19
CA SER A 141 -9.47 5.53 12.36
C SER A 141 -10.54 5.65 11.28
N ILE A 142 -10.43 4.87 10.20
CA ILE A 142 -11.36 4.94 9.10
C ILE A 142 -12.55 4.04 9.40
N GLU A 143 -13.77 4.57 9.16
CA GLU A 143 -14.97 3.76 9.30
C GLU A 143 -15.14 2.93 8.04
N LEU A 144 -14.95 1.64 8.14
CA LEU A 144 -14.96 0.75 6.99
C LEU A 144 -16.28 -0.02 6.80
N GLY A 145 -17.28 0.25 7.61
CA GLY A 145 -18.60 -0.37 7.41
C GLY A 145 -18.62 -1.87 7.61
N HIS A 146 -17.83 -2.38 8.56
CA HIS A 146 -17.88 -3.81 8.83
C HIS A 146 -18.96 -4.21 9.83
#